data_a16e15fceffdfb530a699c31a6a6079a
#
_entry.id   a16e15fceffdfb530a699c31a6a6079a
#
_cell.length_a   1.000
_cell.length_b   1.000
_cell.length_c   1.000
_cell.angle_alpha   90.00
_cell.angle_beta   90.00
_cell.angle_gamma   90.00
#
_symmetry.space_group_name_H-M   'P 1'
#
loop_
_entity.id
_entity.type
_entity.pdbx_description
1 polymer ?
#
loop_
_entity_poly.entity_id
_entity_poly.type
_entity_poly.pdbx_seq_one_letter_code
_entity_poly.pdbx_strand_id
1 'polypeptide(L)'
;NSMNIYTPDDIMSDKKIDGKVVIFDDDHYYMASVLAEKLVKEGNEVVFVTPASIVSEWSLNTLDQPFIQKRLIELGVQIICNKSISKVGRDTVDLSCKYTGKISSLETGNILFVTSRQPLNELYKSFTQDEITRHKHIKSIDIIGDANAPAPIAWATYAGYNYAFNLDKAVDDNTLPFKREITEIIN
;
A
#
# COMPACT_ATOMS: atom_id res chain seq x y z
N ASN A 1 -14.04 -23.90 11.19
CA ASN A 1 -13.90 -22.45 11.01
C ASN A 1 -12.97 -22.22 9.83
N SER A 2 -13.24 -21.20 9.02
CA SER A 2 -12.36 -20.74 7.94
C SER A 2 -11.55 -19.55 8.43
N MET A 3 -10.37 -19.29 7.81
CA MET A 3 -9.59 -18.07 8.05
C MET A 3 -10.46 -16.82 7.82
N ASN A 4 -10.47 -15.91 8.77
CA ASN A 4 -11.06 -14.61 8.60
C ASN A 4 -10.04 -13.67 7.94
N ILE A 5 -10.41 -13.08 6.82
CA ILE A 5 -9.58 -12.14 6.08
C ILE A 5 -10.15 -10.75 6.26
N TYR A 6 -9.29 -9.81 6.63
CA TYR A 6 -9.64 -8.42 6.89
C TYR A 6 -8.82 -7.47 6.03
N THR A 7 -9.39 -6.31 5.78
CA THR A 7 -8.75 -5.15 5.16
C THR A 7 -8.62 -4.02 6.17
N PRO A 8 -7.81 -2.99 5.94
CA PRO A 8 -7.79 -1.79 6.77
C PRO A 8 -9.16 -1.15 6.94
N ASP A 9 -9.97 -1.16 5.88
CA ASP A 9 -11.32 -0.56 5.90
C ASP A 9 -12.28 -1.31 6.83
N ASP A 10 -12.16 -2.65 6.93
CA ASP A 10 -12.93 -3.43 7.91
C ASP A 10 -12.65 -2.96 9.35
N ILE A 11 -11.37 -2.75 9.68
CA ILE A 11 -10.95 -2.35 11.04
C ILE A 11 -11.31 -0.90 11.31
N MET A 12 -11.19 -0.03 10.32
CA MET A 12 -11.57 1.38 10.42
C MET A 12 -13.09 1.56 10.52
N SER A 13 -13.87 0.58 10.05
CA SER A 13 -15.33 0.50 10.22
C SER A 13 -15.74 -0.23 11.50
N ASP A 14 -14.81 -0.35 12.47
CA ASP A 14 -15.02 -0.97 13.80
C ASP A 14 -15.42 -2.46 13.78
N LYS A 15 -15.12 -3.17 12.69
CA LYS A 15 -15.26 -4.63 12.65
C LYS A 15 -14.29 -5.25 13.66
N LYS A 16 -14.83 -6.02 14.59
CA LYS A 16 -14.05 -6.60 15.69
C LYS A 16 -13.32 -7.86 15.24
N ILE A 17 -12.07 -7.96 15.70
CA ILE A 17 -11.28 -9.17 15.65
C ILE A 17 -11.16 -9.70 17.08
N ASP A 18 -11.21 -11.00 17.26
CA ASP A 18 -11.01 -11.67 18.55
C ASP A 18 -9.84 -12.64 18.44
N GLY A 19 -8.92 -12.54 19.39
CA GLY A 19 -7.76 -13.41 19.54
C GLY A 19 -6.55 -13.00 18.73
N LYS A 20 -5.82 -13.98 18.22
CA LYS A 20 -4.57 -13.76 17.46
C LYS A 20 -4.85 -13.31 16.05
N VAL A 21 -4.13 -12.29 15.62
CA VAL A 21 -4.20 -11.76 14.25
C VAL A 21 -2.80 -11.58 13.64
N VAL A 22 -2.63 -12.04 12.41
CA VAL A 22 -1.45 -11.76 11.60
C VAL A 22 -1.75 -10.53 10.75
N ILE A 23 -0.96 -9.48 10.88
CA ILE A 23 -0.98 -8.31 9.99
C ILE A 23 0.13 -8.52 8.96
N PHE A 24 -0.22 -8.52 7.68
CA PHE A 24 0.74 -8.52 6.59
C PHE A 24 0.86 -7.12 6.00
N ASP A 25 2.04 -6.52 6.15
CA ASP A 25 2.35 -5.17 5.69
C ASP A 25 3.21 -5.20 4.42
N ASP A 26 2.60 -4.86 3.28
CA ASP A 26 3.24 -4.64 2.00
C ASP A 26 3.04 -3.19 1.50
N ASP A 27 2.43 -2.34 2.33
CA ASP A 27 2.31 -0.89 2.13
C ASP A 27 3.55 -0.14 2.65
N HIS A 28 4.20 -0.71 3.66
CA HIS A 28 5.45 -0.22 4.26
C HIS A 28 5.40 1.19 4.86
N TYR A 29 4.19 1.74 5.09
CA TYR A 29 4.03 3.08 5.64
C TYR A 29 3.34 3.05 7.01
N TYR A 30 2.45 3.97 7.34
CA TYR A 30 1.86 4.06 8.69
C TYR A 30 0.71 3.09 8.96
N MET A 31 -0.03 2.68 7.94
CA MET A 31 -1.32 2.02 8.11
C MET A 31 -1.23 0.74 8.96
N ALA A 32 -0.31 -0.15 8.63
CA ALA A 32 -0.16 -1.43 9.34
C ALA A 32 0.23 -1.23 10.80
N SER A 33 1.14 -0.30 11.10
CA SER A 33 1.59 -0.01 12.46
C SER A 33 0.49 0.62 13.32
N VAL A 34 -0.31 1.53 12.76
CA VAL A 34 -1.46 2.13 13.46
C VAL A 34 -2.52 1.08 13.77
N LEU A 35 -2.81 0.19 12.82
CA LEU A 35 -3.77 -0.90 13.03
C LEU A 35 -3.25 -1.95 14.02
N ALA A 36 -1.94 -2.23 14.03
CA ALA A 36 -1.32 -3.09 15.03
C ALA A 36 -1.50 -2.52 16.43
N GLU A 37 -1.23 -1.22 16.64
CA GLU A 37 -1.45 -0.55 17.91
C GLU A 37 -2.92 -0.59 18.34
N LYS A 38 -3.85 -0.31 17.43
CA LYS A 38 -5.30 -0.37 17.69
C LYS A 38 -5.70 -1.76 18.15
N LEU A 39 -5.32 -2.80 17.43
CA LEU A 39 -5.69 -4.17 17.73
C LEU A 39 -5.11 -4.68 19.05
N VAL A 40 -3.86 -4.32 19.39
CA VAL A 40 -3.28 -4.64 20.71
C VAL A 40 -4.06 -3.94 21.83
N LYS A 41 -4.43 -2.66 21.65
CA LYS A 41 -5.24 -1.93 22.64
C LYS A 41 -6.65 -2.52 22.81
N GLU A 42 -7.16 -3.20 21.80
CA GLU A 42 -8.43 -3.93 21.85
C GLU A 42 -8.29 -5.35 22.44
N GLY A 43 -7.08 -5.74 22.88
CA GLY A 43 -6.81 -7.00 23.56
C GLY A 43 -6.39 -8.15 22.65
N ASN A 44 -6.08 -7.89 21.38
CA ASN A 44 -5.64 -8.93 20.44
C ASN A 44 -4.14 -9.22 20.56
N GLU A 45 -3.75 -10.49 20.32
CA GLU A 45 -2.36 -10.88 20.09
C GLU A 45 -2.00 -10.56 18.63
N VAL A 46 -1.03 -9.66 18.41
CA VAL A 46 -0.65 -9.19 17.07
C VAL A 46 0.70 -9.72 16.65
N VAL A 47 0.73 -10.36 15.48
CA VAL A 47 1.96 -10.73 14.77
C VAL A 47 2.06 -9.87 13.51
N PHE A 48 3.08 -9.02 13.46
CA PHE A 48 3.35 -8.12 12.33
C PHE A 48 4.35 -8.78 11.38
N VAL A 49 3.95 -9.02 10.14
CA VAL A 49 4.78 -9.66 9.11
C VAL A 49 4.98 -8.69 7.96
N THR A 50 6.23 -8.53 7.51
CA THR A 50 6.56 -7.67 6.37
C THR A 50 7.71 -8.27 5.54
N PRO A 51 7.69 -8.12 4.20
CA PRO A 51 8.83 -8.44 3.35
C PRO A 51 9.98 -7.44 3.47
N ALA A 52 9.74 -6.27 4.08
CA ALA A 52 10.77 -5.29 4.38
C ALA A 52 11.73 -5.75 5.48
N SER A 53 12.86 -5.07 5.61
CA SER A 53 13.88 -5.35 6.62
C SER A 53 13.49 -4.87 8.01
N ILE A 54 12.63 -3.85 8.06
CA ILE A 54 12.11 -3.21 9.28
C ILE A 54 10.64 -2.88 9.08
N VAL A 55 9.90 -2.66 10.17
CA VAL A 55 8.49 -2.24 10.08
C VAL A 55 8.38 -0.83 9.52
N SER A 56 7.34 -0.58 8.73
CA SER A 56 7.05 0.76 8.18
C SER A 56 8.27 1.43 7.53
N GLU A 57 9.03 0.69 6.71
CA GLU A 57 10.33 1.09 6.16
C GLU A 57 10.28 2.45 5.45
N TRP A 58 9.18 2.79 4.77
CA TRP A 58 9.00 4.07 4.09
C TRP A 58 8.91 5.27 5.03
N SER A 59 8.60 5.05 6.33
CA SER A 59 8.60 6.11 7.34
C SER A 59 10.01 6.55 7.78
N LEU A 60 11.08 5.93 7.24
CA LEU A 60 12.43 6.48 7.31
C LEU A 60 12.52 7.86 6.66
N ASN A 61 11.74 8.09 5.59
CA ASN A 61 11.71 9.37 4.88
C ASN A 61 11.10 10.50 5.73
N THR A 62 10.27 10.17 6.70
CA THR A 62 9.66 11.11 7.65
C THR A 62 10.37 11.13 9.01
N LEU A 63 11.41 10.31 9.18
CA LEU A 63 12.15 10.11 10.43
C LEU A 63 11.34 9.49 11.58
N ASP A 64 10.16 8.93 11.29
CA ASP A 64 9.27 8.34 12.30
C ASP A 64 9.55 6.85 12.56
N GLN A 65 10.22 6.16 11.64
CA GLN A 65 10.42 4.72 11.69
C GLN A 65 10.95 4.21 13.05
N PRO A 66 11.99 4.82 13.66
CA PRO A 66 12.51 4.33 14.94
C PRO A 66 11.48 4.43 16.09
N PHE A 67 10.63 5.45 16.05
CA PHE A 67 9.56 5.63 17.04
C PHE A 67 8.45 4.61 16.87
N ILE A 68 8.08 4.30 15.62
CA ILE A 68 7.11 3.25 15.28
C ILE A 68 7.63 1.90 15.74
N GLN A 69 8.86 1.56 15.38
CA GLN A 69 9.51 0.30 15.78
C GLN A 69 9.52 0.14 17.30
N LYS A 70 9.99 1.18 18.02
CA LYS A 70 9.99 1.20 19.48
C LYS A 70 8.59 0.97 20.04
N ARG A 71 7.59 1.68 19.52
CA ARG A 71 6.22 1.61 19.99
C ARG A 71 5.63 0.21 19.84
N LEU A 72 5.83 -0.46 18.69
CA LEU A 72 5.33 -1.81 18.48
C LEU A 72 6.00 -2.83 19.41
N ILE A 73 7.31 -2.67 19.67
CA ILE A 73 8.05 -3.53 20.61
C ILE A 73 7.51 -3.35 22.04
N GLU A 74 7.31 -2.09 22.49
CA GLU A 74 6.76 -1.79 23.81
C GLU A 74 5.33 -2.34 24.02
N LEU A 75 4.56 -2.42 22.94
CA LEU A 75 3.22 -3.00 22.92
C LEU A 75 3.22 -4.54 22.89
N GLY A 76 4.39 -5.17 22.79
CA GLY A 76 4.50 -6.63 22.75
C GLY A 76 4.11 -7.24 21.40
N VAL A 77 4.09 -6.45 20.31
CA VAL A 77 3.84 -6.98 18.96
C VAL A 77 4.99 -7.88 18.54
N GLN A 78 4.67 -9.10 18.11
CA GLN A 78 5.66 -9.98 17.50
C GLN A 78 5.97 -9.52 16.09
N ILE A 79 7.21 -9.08 15.83
CA ILE A 79 7.63 -8.55 14.51
C ILE A 79 8.42 -9.62 13.76
N ILE A 80 8.02 -9.89 12.51
CA ILE A 80 8.65 -10.83 11.59
C ILE A 80 8.96 -10.12 10.28
N CYS A 81 10.21 -9.74 10.08
CA CYS A 81 10.70 -9.09 8.86
C CYS A 81 11.22 -10.10 7.84
N ASN A 82 11.44 -9.62 6.59
CA ASN A 82 11.99 -10.40 5.48
C ASN A 82 11.17 -11.65 5.14
N LYS A 83 9.86 -11.60 5.36
CA LYS A 83 8.93 -12.68 5.06
C LYS A 83 7.74 -12.18 4.25
N SER A 84 7.37 -12.95 3.24
CA SER A 84 6.14 -12.74 2.46
C SER A 84 5.17 -13.88 2.73
N ILE A 85 3.87 -13.63 2.56
CA ILE A 85 2.86 -14.68 2.62
C ILE A 85 2.94 -15.53 1.35
N SER A 86 3.11 -16.83 1.51
CA SER A 86 3.11 -17.78 0.40
C SER A 86 1.77 -18.54 0.28
N LYS A 87 1.08 -18.72 1.40
CA LYS A 87 -0.22 -19.41 1.41
C LYS A 87 -1.02 -19.02 2.64
N VAL A 88 -2.33 -18.87 2.46
CA VAL A 88 -3.31 -18.74 3.54
C VAL A 88 -4.10 -20.05 3.60
N GLY A 89 -3.96 -20.76 4.71
CA GLY A 89 -4.69 -22.00 5.01
C GLY A 89 -6.00 -21.73 5.74
N ARG A 90 -6.56 -22.76 6.38
CA ARG A 90 -7.80 -22.65 7.14
C ARG A 90 -7.58 -21.96 8.49
N ASP A 91 -6.46 -22.28 9.15
CA ASP A 91 -6.07 -21.85 10.50
C ASP A 91 -4.57 -21.57 10.59
N THR A 92 -3.89 -21.49 9.45
CA THR A 92 -2.46 -21.23 9.34
C THR A 92 -2.14 -20.27 8.20
N VAL A 93 -1.06 -19.54 8.37
CA VAL A 93 -0.46 -18.69 7.33
C VAL A 93 0.97 -19.15 7.11
N ASP A 94 1.30 -19.54 5.87
CA ASP A 94 2.64 -19.94 5.49
C ASP A 94 3.43 -18.72 5.01
N LEU A 95 4.60 -18.53 5.60
CA LEU A 95 5.51 -17.42 5.33
C LEU A 95 6.74 -17.94 4.59
N SER A 96 7.08 -17.30 3.48
CA SER A 96 8.30 -17.55 2.72
C SER A 96 9.39 -16.55 3.08
N CYS A 97 10.60 -17.01 3.35
CA CYS A 97 11.75 -16.13 3.53
C CYS A 97 12.15 -15.49 2.18
N LYS A 98 12.24 -14.16 2.16
CA LYS A 98 12.59 -13.37 0.97
C LYS A 98 13.93 -13.77 0.33
N TYR A 99 14.88 -14.23 1.13
CA TYR A 99 16.24 -14.57 0.65
C TYR A 99 16.40 -16.04 0.29
N THR A 100 15.81 -16.94 1.09
CA THR A 100 16.07 -18.39 0.95
C THR A 100 14.90 -19.18 0.39
N GLY A 101 13.70 -18.56 0.31
CA GLY A 101 12.46 -19.25 -0.04
C GLY A 101 11.96 -20.23 1.04
N LYS A 102 12.69 -20.40 2.15
CA LYS A 102 12.30 -21.35 3.20
C LYS A 102 10.95 -20.98 3.81
N ILE A 103 10.05 -21.93 3.87
CA ILE A 103 8.71 -21.78 4.41
C ILE A 103 8.70 -22.00 5.93
N SER A 104 7.90 -21.21 6.63
CA SER A 104 7.52 -21.38 8.03
C SER A 104 6.05 -21.05 8.20
N SER A 105 5.34 -21.74 9.08
CA SER A 105 3.90 -21.56 9.29
C SER A 105 3.61 -20.87 10.60
N LEU A 106 2.58 -20.03 10.63
CA LEU A 106 2.01 -19.40 11.82
C LEU A 106 0.57 -19.88 12.00
N GLU A 107 0.21 -20.28 13.20
CA GLU A 107 -1.17 -20.57 13.56
C GLU A 107 -1.91 -19.27 13.87
N THR A 108 -3.03 -19.07 13.21
CA THR A 108 -3.94 -17.93 13.41
C THR A 108 -5.30 -18.22 12.76
N GLY A 109 -6.36 -17.66 13.31
CA GLY A 109 -7.69 -17.65 12.70
C GLY A 109 -8.00 -16.35 11.94
N ASN A 110 -7.14 -15.34 12.06
CA ASN A 110 -7.38 -14.01 11.51
C ASN A 110 -6.15 -13.48 10.80
N ILE A 111 -6.36 -12.90 9.61
CA ILE A 111 -5.31 -12.20 8.85
C ILE A 111 -5.83 -10.84 8.36
N LEU A 112 -5.03 -9.82 8.54
CA LEU A 112 -5.26 -8.46 8.05
C LEU A 112 -4.22 -8.15 6.98
N PHE A 113 -4.67 -7.90 5.76
CA PHE A 113 -3.82 -7.48 4.66
C PHE A 113 -3.76 -5.96 4.56
N VAL A 114 -2.57 -5.40 4.73
CA VAL A 114 -2.27 -4.00 4.45
C VAL A 114 -1.36 -3.96 3.24
N THR A 115 -1.98 -3.86 2.06
CA THR A 115 -1.31 -3.96 0.77
C THR A 115 -1.69 -2.78 -0.11
N SER A 116 -1.22 -2.77 -1.36
CA SER A 116 -1.56 -1.75 -2.34
C SER A 116 -3.08 -1.61 -2.53
N ARG A 117 -3.53 -0.41 -2.78
CA ARG A 117 -4.92 -0.09 -3.09
C ARG A 117 -5.14 -0.11 -4.59
N GLN A 118 -6.28 -0.61 -5.01
CA GLN A 118 -6.69 -0.52 -6.41
C GLN A 118 -7.38 0.82 -6.68
N PRO A 119 -7.04 1.51 -7.77
CA PRO A 119 -7.70 2.74 -8.14
C PRO A 119 -9.16 2.51 -8.55
N LEU A 120 -10.07 3.37 -8.08
CA LEU A 120 -11.46 3.41 -8.54
C LEU A 120 -11.54 4.17 -9.88
N ASN A 121 -11.28 3.47 -10.96
CA ASN A 121 -11.16 4.05 -12.30
C ASN A 121 -12.20 3.54 -13.31
N GLU A 122 -13.31 2.92 -12.82
CA GLU A 122 -14.35 2.37 -13.68
C GLU A 122 -15.00 3.44 -14.55
N LEU A 123 -15.24 4.64 -14.01
CA LEU A 123 -15.79 5.74 -14.78
C LEU A 123 -14.88 6.10 -15.97
N TYR A 124 -13.57 6.23 -15.72
CA TYR A 124 -12.60 6.52 -16.78
C TYR A 124 -12.57 5.40 -17.82
N LYS A 125 -12.56 4.14 -17.38
CA LYS A 125 -12.57 2.97 -18.27
C LYS A 125 -13.87 2.82 -19.06
N SER A 126 -14.99 3.36 -18.55
CA SER A 126 -16.26 3.33 -19.27
C SER A 126 -16.30 4.27 -20.47
N PHE A 127 -15.43 5.30 -20.49
CA PHE A 127 -15.29 6.17 -21.66
C PHE A 127 -14.39 5.50 -22.69
N THR A 128 -15.01 4.90 -23.70
CA THR A 128 -14.28 4.36 -24.84
C THR A 128 -13.89 5.46 -25.81
N GLN A 129 -12.91 5.22 -26.67
CA GLN A 129 -12.54 6.17 -27.74
C GLN A 129 -13.72 6.52 -28.62
N ASP A 130 -14.64 5.58 -28.86
CA ASP A 130 -15.85 5.79 -29.65
C ASP A 130 -16.83 6.73 -28.94
N GLU A 131 -16.95 6.65 -27.61
CA GLU A 131 -17.81 7.56 -26.83
C GLU A 131 -17.25 8.97 -26.82
N ILE A 132 -15.93 9.14 -26.65
CA ILE A 132 -15.25 10.44 -26.75
C ILE A 132 -15.50 11.03 -28.14
N THR A 133 -15.41 10.24 -29.20
CA THR A 133 -15.64 10.67 -30.58
C THR A 133 -17.09 11.08 -30.83
N ARG A 134 -18.07 10.41 -30.20
CA ARG A 134 -19.51 10.75 -30.31
C ARG A 134 -19.84 12.09 -29.62
N HIS A 135 -19.12 12.41 -28.54
CA HIS A 135 -19.34 13.64 -27.78
C HIS A 135 -18.43 14.76 -28.29
N LYS A 136 -18.80 15.39 -29.41
CA LYS A 136 -18.04 16.45 -30.11
C LYS A 136 -17.56 17.63 -29.23
N HIS A 137 -18.08 17.73 -27.99
CA HIS A 137 -17.71 18.78 -27.04
C HIS A 137 -16.62 18.35 -26.05
N ILE A 138 -16.31 17.06 -25.95
CA ILE A 138 -15.25 16.53 -25.10
C ILE A 138 -13.97 16.45 -25.92
N LYS A 139 -12.95 17.20 -25.51
CA LYS A 139 -11.66 17.24 -26.20
C LYS A 139 -10.71 16.15 -25.67
N SER A 140 -10.71 15.93 -24.37
CA SER A 140 -9.92 14.88 -23.70
C SER A 140 -10.62 14.43 -22.43
N ILE A 141 -10.26 13.26 -21.95
CA ILE A 141 -10.62 12.75 -20.64
C ILE A 141 -9.34 12.23 -20.01
N ASP A 142 -9.01 12.77 -18.84
CA ASP A 142 -7.80 12.44 -18.13
C ASP A 142 -8.15 11.91 -16.74
N ILE A 143 -7.27 11.07 -16.19
CA ILE A 143 -7.40 10.49 -14.86
C ILE A 143 -6.22 10.94 -14.00
N ILE A 144 -6.50 11.45 -12.81
CA ILE A 144 -5.49 11.98 -11.89
C ILE A 144 -5.75 11.53 -10.44
N GLY A 145 -4.75 11.73 -9.57
CA GLY A 145 -4.85 11.42 -8.15
C GLY A 145 -5.12 9.93 -7.88
N ASP A 146 -5.87 9.65 -6.83
CA ASP A 146 -6.14 8.27 -6.38
C ASP A 146 -6.94 7.43 -7.37
N ALA A 147 -7.71 8.06 -8.23
CA ALA A 147 -8.39 7.34 -9.31
C ALA A 147 -7.40 6.76 -10.34
N ASN A 148 -6.22 7.36 -10.50
CA ASN A 148 -5.13 6.86 -11.34
C ASN A 148 -4.20 5.92 -10.56
N ALA A 149 -3.69 6.40 -9.42
CA ALA A 149 -2.75 5.67 -8.59
C ALA A 149 -2.91 6.11 -7.11
N PRO A 150 -3.62 5.32 -6.27
CA PRO A 150 -3.80 5.63 -4.86
C PRO A 150 -2.45 5.79 -4.15
N ALA A 151 -2.29 6.92 -3.46
CA ALA A 151 -1.04 7.31 -2.82
C ALA A 151 -1.28 8.24 -1.63
N PRO A 152 -0.25 8.67 -0.86
CA PRO A 152 -0.37 9.70 0.14
C PRO A 152 -0.96 11.00 -0.42
N ILE A 153 -1.63 11.78 0.43
CA ILE A 153 -2.33 13.04 0.06
C ILE A 153 -1.43 13.99 -0.74
N ALA A 154 -0.14 14.07 -0.41
CA ALA A 154 0.82 14.91 -1.11
C ALA A 154 0.91 14.59 -2.62
N TRP A 155 0.82 13.31 -2.99
CA TRP A 155 0.84 12.88 -4.38
C TRP A 155 -0.45 13.23 -5.12
N ALA A 156 -1.59 13.06 -4.45
CA ALA A 156 -2.90 13.41 -5.02
C ALA A 156 -2.99 14.92 -5.29
N THR A 157 -2.57 15.76 -4.33
CA THR A 157 -2.54 17.22 -4.48
C THR A 157 -1.55 17.67 -5.55
N TYR A 158 -0.36 17.04 -5.61
CA TYR A 158 0.62 17.31 -6.65
C TYR A 158 0.10 16.93 -8.04
N ALA A 159 -0.55 15.78 -8.17
CA ALA A 159 -1.15 15.35 -9.45
C ALA A 159 -2.19 16.37 -9.96
N GLY A 160 -3.06 16.86 -9.06
CA GLY A 160 -4.04 17.89 -9.40
C GLY A 160 -3.40 19.22 -9.81
N TYR A 161 -2.41 19.67 -9.04
CA TYR A 161 -1.65 20.88 -9.37
C TYR A 161 -0.93 20.77 -10.73
N ASN A 162 -0.21 19.67 -10.93
CA ASN A 162 0.54 19.44 -12.17
C ASN A 162 -0.37 19.34 -13.40
N TYR A 163 -1.53 18.70 -13.25
CA TYR A 163 -2.54 18.64 -14.30
C TYR A 163 -3.05 20.05 -14.68
N ALA A 164 -3.48 20.81 -13.68
CA ALA A 164 -3.99 22.18 -13.90
C ALA A 164 -2.92 23.09 -14.53
N PHE A 165 -1.67 22.99 -14.08
CA PHE A 165 -0.55 23.77 -14.60
C PHE A 165 -0.22 23.45 -16.07
N ASN A 166 -0.52 22.24 -16.52
CA ASN A 166 -0.21 21.79 -17.88
C ASN A 166 -1.45 21.74 -18.81
N LEU A 167 -2.64 22.06 -18.31
CA LEU A 167 -3.92 21.85 -19.00
C LEU A 167 -3.96 22.42 -20.43
N ASP A 168 -3.36 23.61 -20.65
CA ASP A 168 -3.35 24.28 -21.95
C ASP A 168 -1.98 24.22 -22.66
N LYS A 169 -1.05 23.45 -22.14
CA LYS A 169 0.26 23.29 -22.76
C LYS A 169 0.19 22.22 -23.83
N ALA A 170 0.78 22.50 -25.00
CA ALA A 170 0.99 21.46 -25.98
C ALA A 170 1.85 20.33 -25.37
N VAL A 171 1.34 19.11 -25.41
CA VAL A 171 2.10 17.95 -25.00
C VAL A 171 3.19 17.73 -26.06
N ASP A 172 4.42 18.05 -25.72
CA ASP A 172 5.56 17.62 -26.52
C ASP A 172 5.90 16.19 -26.06
N ASP A 173 5.42 15.20 -26.82
CA ASP A 173 5.62 13.78 -26.56
C ASP A 173 7.12 13.37 -26.47
N ASN A 174 8.02 14.26 -26.85
CA ASN A 174 9.46 14.04 -26.82
C ASN A 174 10.15 14.61 -25.59
N THR A 175 9.44 15.37 -24.75
CA THR A 175 10.02 15.88 -23.50
C THR A 175 9.72 14.97 -22.34
N LEU A 176 10.75 14.30 -21.82
CA LEU A 176 10.67 13.67 -20.52
C LEU A 176 10.30 14.72 -19.46
N PRO A 177 9.48 14.39 -18.45
CA PRO A 177 9.03 15.33 -17.40
C PRO A 177 10.20 15.95 -16.61
N PHE A 178 11.40 15.39 -16.71
CA PHE A 178 12.66 15.98 -16.26
C PHE A 178 13.81 15.49 -17.14
N LYS A 179 14.74 16.38 -17.45
CA LYS A 179 15.99 15.98 -18.09
C LYS A 179 16.82 15.19 -17.08
N ARG A 180 17.10 13.93 -17.40
CA ARG A 180 18.18 13.22 -16.72
C ARG A 180 19.51 13.77 -17.27
N GLU A 181 20.43 14.07 -16.36
CA GLU A 181 21.82 14.28 -16.77
C GLU A 181 22.32 13.00 -17.45
N ILE A 182 22.68 13.10 -18.70
CA ILE A 182 23.35 12.05 -19.43
C ILE A 182 24.84 12.36 -19.28
N THR A 183 25.54 11.50 -18.53
CA THR A 183 27.00 11.58 -18.44
C THR A 183 27.57 11.18 -19.80
N GLU A 184 28.05 12.13 -20.59
CA GLU A 184 28.84 11.82 -21.78
C GLU A 184 30.17 11.26 -21.35
N ILE A 185 30.43 10.01 -21.70
CA ILE A 185 31.78 9.42 -21.56
C ILE A 185 32.62 10.01 -22.70
N ILE A 186 33.44 11.00 -22.40
CA ILE A 186 34.45 11.51 -23.34
C ILE A 186 35.52 10.45 -23.44
N ASN A 187 35.61 9.79 -24.61
CA ASN A 187 36.68 8.87 -24.96
C ASN A 187 37.98 9.62 -25.30
#